data_4b6a335abe476bc7c3e680f6fa00e0b0
#
_entry.id   4b6a335abe476bc7c3e680f6fa00e0b0
#
_cell.length_a   1.000
_cell.length_b   1.000
_cell.length_c   1.000
_cell.angle_alpha   90.00
_cell.angle_beta   90.00
_cell.angle_gamma   90.00
#
_symmetry.space_group_name_H-M   'P 1'
#
loop_
_entity.id
_entity.type
_entity.pdbx_description
1 polymer ?
#
loop_
_entity_poly.entity_id
_entity_poly.type
_entity_poly.pdbx_seq_one_letter_code
_entity_poly.pdbx_strand_id
1 'polypeptide(L)'
;MAEFFDALSDAHRGFIKKQPVFFVATASADARINLSPKGMDCFRVLSPTQVAYLDVGGSGNETHAHLSADGRITIMFCAFDQPALIFRIYGKGHAVLPQDETWAPLQANFTLLPGTRQIFVIDIESVQTSCGWGVPLMSFEKERPTLSKYHVQQDPVERLEKISGRTRSIDGLPVRVQDRILG
;
A
#
# COMPACT_ATOMS: atom_id res chain seq x y z
N MET A 1 -21.52 8.36 13.64
CA MET A 1 -21.16 9.65 12.99
C MET A 1 -19.75 9.54 12.48
N ALA A 2 -19.35 10.35 11.50
CA ALA A 2 -17.96 10.41 11.06
C ALA A 2 -17.20 11.40 11.95
N GLU A 3 -15.99 11.05 12.33
CA GLU A 3 -15.09 11.92 13.09
C GLU A 3 -13.78 12.06 12.32
N PHE A 4 -13.19 13.26 12.35
CA PHE A 4 -11.94 13.58 11.67
C PHE A 4 -10.85 13.96 12.67
N PHE A 5 -9.62 13.58 12.35
CA PHE A 5 -8.44 13.85 13.18
C PHE A 5 -7.27 14.22 12.29
N ASP A 6 -6.35 15.05 12.78
CA ASP A 6 -5.16 15.49 12.03
C ASP A 6 -4.01 14.46 12.09
N ALA A 7 -4.10 13.48 12.99
CA ALA A 7 -3.05 12.48 13.19
C ALA A 7 -3.59 11.17 13.76
N LEU A 8 -2.77 10.11 13.67
CA LEU A 8 -3.06 8.81 14.25
C LEU A 8 -2.88 8.83 15.78
N SER A 9 -3.90 8.39 16.50
CA SER A 9 -3.84 8.06 17.93
C SER A 9 -3.36 6.62 18.14
N ASP A 10 -3.05 6.26 19.40
CA ASP A 10 -2.73 4.87 19.76
C ASP A 10 -3.91 3.91 19.53
N ALA A 11 -5.15 4.39 19.73
CA ALA A 11 -6.35 3.63 19.39
C ALA A 11 -6.45 3.33 17.89
N HIS A 12 -6.14 4.31 17.04
CA HIS A 12 -6.08 4.12 15.57
C HIS A 12 -5.00 3.12 15.17
N ARG A 13 -3.81 3.18 15.78
CA ARG A 13 -2.73 2.21 15.56
C ARG A 13 -3.14 0.80 15.97
N GLY A 14 -3.78 0.67 17.13
CA GLY A 14 -4.31 -0.61 17.62
C GLY A 14 -5.38 -1.21 16.70
N PHE A 15 -6.24 -0.36 16.12
CA PHE A 15 -7.22 -0.78 15.12
C PHE A 15 -6.56 -1.26 13.82
N ILE A 16 -5.67 -0.44 13.25
CA ILE A 16 -4.94 -0.78 12.01
C ILE A 16 -4.23 -2.14 12.13
N LYS A 17 -3.52 -2.37 13.24
CA LYS A 17 -2.75 -3.60 13.47
C LYS A 17 -3.61 -4.87 13.46
N LYS A 18 -4.90 -4.78 13.75
CA LYS A 18 -5.81 -5.93 13.76
C LYS A 18 -6.37 -6.26 12.38
N GLN A 19 -6.26 -5.36 11.39
CA GLN A 19 -6.89 -5.57 10.10
C GLN A 19 -6.00 -6.39 9.18
N PRO A 20 -6.46 -7.57 8.69
CA PRO A 20 -5.67 -8.43 7.80
C PRO A 20 -5.61 -7.87 6.37
N VAL A 21 -6.48 -6.93 6.01
CA VAL A 21 -6.58 -6.34 4.68
C VAL A 21 -6.85 -4.84 4.78
N PHE A 22 -6.26 -4.09 3.86
CA PHE A 22 -6.59 -2.69 3.63
C PHE A 22 -6.74 -2.42 2.14
N PHE A 23 -7.39 -1.33 1.80
CA PHE A 23 -7.65 -0.92 0.43
C PHE A 23 -6.91 0.38 0.17
N VAL A 24 -6.32 0.47 -1.01
CA VAL A 24 -5.60 1.66 -1.49
C VAL A 24 -6.30 2.19 -2.70
N ALA A 25 -6.77 3.44 -2.63
CA ALA A 25 -7.36 4.16 -3.75
C ALA A 25 -6.45 5.33 -4.15
N THR A 26 -6.20 5.45 -5.44
CA THR A 26 -5.45 6.57 -6.04
C THR A 26 -6.12 7.00 -7.34
N ALA A 27 -5.93 8.27 -7.68
CA ALA A 27 -6.44 8.83 -8.91
C ALA A 27 -5.46 9.89 -9.43
N SER A 28 -5.51 10.14 -10.72
CA SER A 28 -4.88 11.27 -11.39
C SER A 28 -5.90 11.90 -12.32
N ALA A 29 -5.71 13.16 -12.72
CA ALA A 29 -6.53 13.77 -13.75
C ALA A 29 -6.49 12.91 -15.02
N ASP A 30 -7.60 12.72 -15.65
CA ASP A 30 -7.77 11.98 -16.91
C ASP A 30 -7.38 10.49 -16.88
N ALA A 31 -7.07 9.93 -15.70
CA ALA A 31 -6.77 8.51 -15.49
C ALA A 31 -7.93 7.80 -14.78
N ARG A 32 -8.00 6.47 -14.94
CA ARG A 32 -8.93 5.62 -14.20
C ARG A 32 -8.63 5.67 -12.71
N ILE A 33 -9.67 5.61 -11.89
CA ILE A 33 -9.49 5.43 -10.45
C ILE A 33 -8.92 4.02 -10.22
N ASN A 34 -7.78 3.94 -9.54
CA ASN A 34 -7.20 2.68 -9.10
C ASN A 34 -7.71 2.36 -7.69
N LEU A 35 -8.14 1.13 -7.48
CA LEU A 35 -8.52 0.58 -6.18
C LEU A 35 -7.93 -0.82 -6.02
N SER A 36 -7.10 -1.03 -5.01
CA SER A 36 -6.37 -2.28 -4.80
C SER A 36 -6.47 -2.75 -3.35
N PRO A 37 -6.83 -4.04 -3.09
CA PRO A 37 -6.67 -4.64 -1.78
C PRO A 37 -5.20 -4.98 -1.52
N LYS A 38 -4.77 -4.86 -0.26
CA LYS A 38 -3.44 -5.22 0.24
C LYS A 38 -3.56 -6.02 1.53
N GLY A 39 -2.71 -7.00 1.70
CA GLY A 39 -2.60 -7.86 2.89
C GLY A 39 -1.14 -8.23 3.14
N MET A 40 -0.87 -9.38 3.73
CA MET A 40 0.47 -9.97 3.90
C MET A 40 1.39 -9.16 4.86
N ASP A 41 0.85 -8.51 5.88
CA ASP A 41 1.60 -7.71 6.86
C ASP A 41 2.52 -6.64 6.23
N CYS A 42 2.07 -6.02 5.15
CA CYS A 42 2.87 -5.05 4.42
C CYS A 42 2.71 -3.60 4.87
N PHE A 43 1.89 -3.29 5.89
CA PHE A 43 1.60 -1.92 6.34
C PHE A 43 2.38 -1.55 7.61
N ARG A 44 2.88 -0.31 7.69
CA ARG A 44 3.57 0.24 8.88
C ARG A 44 3.10 1.66 9.18
N VAL A 45 2.93 1.94 10.48
CA VAL A 45 2.77 3.29 11.00
C VAL A 45 4.13 3.78 11.44
N LEU A 46 4.70 4.73 10.71
CA LEU A 46 6.05 5.26 10.97
C LEU A 46 6.03 6.35 12.05
N SER A 47 4.99 7.18 12.03
CA SER A 47 4.78 8.26 13.01
C SER A 47 3.27 8.54 13.17
N PRO A 48 2.84 9.46 14.03
CA PRO A 48 1.43 9.89 14.07
C PRO A 48 0.91 10.48 12.76
N THR A 49 1.81 11.03 11.94
CA THR A 49 1.48 11.73 10.67
C THR A 49 2.05 11.05 9.43
N GLN A 50 2.64 9.86 9.57
CA GLN A 50 3.23 9.18 8.42
C GLN A 50 3.03 7.66 8.48
N VAL A 51 2.62 7.08 7.38
CA VAL A 51 2.48 5.64 7.20
C VAL A 51 3.21 5.17 5.95
N ALA A 52 3.51 3.89 5.87
CA ALA A 52 4.10 3.30 4.68
C ALA A 52 3.56 1.89 4.45
N TYR A 53 3.63 1.43 3.20
CA TYR A 53 3.40 0.02 2.92
C TYR A 53 4.36 -0.51 1.85
N LEU A 54 4.75 -1.77 2.07
CA LEU A 54 5.57 -2.53 1.14
C LEU A 54 4.70 -2.96 -0.05
N ASP A 55 5.14 -2.68 -1.26
CA ASP A 55 4.44 -3.08 -2.48
C ASP A 55 5.14 -4.29 -3.11
N VAL A 56 4.38 -5.37 -3.23
CA VAL A 56 4.80 -6.58 -3.92
C VAL A 56 4.31 -6.50 -5.36
N GLY A 57 5.20 -6.76 -6.30
CA GLY A 57 4.93 -6.64 -7.72
C GLY A 57 3.72 -7.45 -8.18
N GLY A 58 2.83 -6.80 -8.89
CA GLY A 58 1.62 -7.36 -9.50
C GLY A 58 1.56 -7.12 -11.00
N SER A 59 0.34 -7.11 -11.56
CA SER A 59 0.10 -6.93 -12.99
C SER A 59 0.34 -5.50 -13.49
N GLY A 60 0.17 -4.49 -12.64
CA GLY A 60 0.33 -3.08 -12.96
C GLY A 60 1.14 -2.30 -11.92
N ASN A 61 1.26 -0.99 -12.10
CA ASN A 61 1.90 -0.06 -11.19
C ASN A 61 1.15 1.28 -11.13
N GLU A 62 -0.17 1.21 -11.11
CA GLU A 62 -1.07 2.36 -11.21
C GLU A 62 -0.90 3.32 -10.02
N THR A 63 -0.76 2.78 -8.80
CA THR A 63 -0.51 3.59 -7.60
C THR A 63 0.73 4.46 -7.77
N HIS A 64 1.85 3.90 -8.25
CA HIS A 64 3.07 4.66 -8.50
C HIS A 64 2.84 5.80 -9.50
N ALA A 65 2.21 5.48 -10.63
CA ALA A 65 1.92 6.45 -11.68
C ALA A 65 1.05 7.61 -11.17
N HIS A 66 -0.02 7.30 -10.43
CA HIS A 66 -0.93 8.29 -9.87
C HIS A 66 -0.23 9.16 -8.81
N LEU A 67 0.56 8.54 -7.91
CA LEU A 67 1.29 9.30 -6.90
C LEU A 67 2.35 10.21 -7.51
N SER A 68 3.01 9.79 -8.57
CA SER A 68 3.97 10.63 -9.30
C SER A 68 3.31 11.82 -10.01
N ALA A 69 2.07 11.65 -10.46
CA ALA A 69 1.34 12.67 -11.21
C ALA A 69 0.56 13.65 -10.30
N ASP A 70 -0.01 13.17 -9.19
CA ASP A 70 -0.96 13.91 -8.35
C ASP A 70 -0.59 13.85 -6.86
N GLY A 71 -0.13 12.69 -6.40
CA GLY A 71 0.22 12.41 -5.01
C GLY A 71 -0.95 11.99 -4.12
N ARG A 72 -2.21 12.24 -4.48
CA ARG A 72 -3.37 11.92 -3.63
C ARG A 72 -3.56 10.42 -3.45
N ILE A 73 -3.80 10.02 -2.20
CA ILE A 73 -4.05 8.64 -1.83
C ILE A 73 -5.08 8.56 -0.70
N THR A 74 -5.92 7.54 -0.77
CA THR A 74 -6.78 7.14 0.34
C THR A 74 -6.47 5.70 0.70
N ILE A 75 -6.21 5.45 1.98
CA ILE A 75 -6.10 4.09 2.53
C ILE A 75 -7.32 3.85 3.40
N MET A 76 -7.98 2.71 3.20
CA MET A 76 -9.17 2.35 3.96
C MET A 76 -9.00 0.99 4.62
N PHE A 77 -9.34 0.92 5.90
CA PHE A 77 -9.51 -0.31 6.66
C PHE A 77 -10.97 -0.48 7.02
N CYS A 78 -11.45 -1.72 7.00
CA CYS A 78 -12.78 -2.08 7.45
C CYS A 78 -12.67 -3.15 8.53
N ALA A 79 -13.34 -2.98 9.68
CA ALA A 79 -13.53 -4.07 10.61
C ALA A 79 -14.54 -5.06 10.02
N PHE A 80 -14.13 -6.30 9.87
CA PHE A 80 -15.00 -7.43 9.55
C PHE A 80 -15.43 -8.20 10.81
N ASP A 81 -15.09 -7.68 11.98
CA ASP A 81 -15.42 -8.15 13.33
C ASP A 81 -16.05 -7.01 14.16
N GLN A 82 -16.03 -7.14 15.47
CA GLN A 82 -16.52 -6.09 16.39
C GLN A 82 -15.34 -5.32 17.04
N PRO A 83 -15.50 -4.03 17.27
CA PRO A 83 -16.62 -3.16 16.90
C PRO A 83 -16.62 -2.80 15.40
N ALA A 84 -17.81 -2.63 14.83
CA ALA A 84 -17.98 -2.22 13.44
C ALA A 84 -17.40 -0.81 13.20
N LEU A 85 -16.35 -0.72 12.40
CA LEU A 85 -15.65 0.54 12.14
C LEU A 85 -15.09 0.56 10.71
N ILE A 86 -15.20 1.70 10.04
CA ILE A 86 -14.42 2.00 8.85
C ILE A 86 -13.45 3.12 9.20
N PHE A 87 -12.19 2.91 8.88
CA PHE A 87 -11.11 3.86 9.13
C PHE A 87 -10.45 4.25 7.82
N ARG A 88 -10.29 5.54 7.57
CA ARG A 88 -9.64 6.06 6.37
C ARG A 88 -8.48 6.97 6.73
N ILE A 89 -7.43 6.89 5.92
CA ILE A 89 -6.29 7.79 5.92
C ILE A 89 -6.32 8.51 4.57
N TYR A 90 -6.36 9.82 4.60
CA TYR A 90 -6.20 10.69 3.43
C TYR A 90 -4.85 11.36 3.50
N GLY A 91 -4.16 11.47 2.37
CA GLY A 91 -2.84 12.09 2.37
C GLY A 91 -2.20 12.18 1.00
N LYS A 92 -0.93 12.54 1.02
CA LYS A 92 -0.04 12.58 -0.13
C LYS A 92 1.01 11.48 -0.02
N GLY A 93 1.21 10.77 -1.10
CA GLY A 93 2.15 9.67 -1.13
C GLY A 93 3.18 9.78 -2.25
N HIS A 94 4.27 9.06 -2.09
CA HIS A 94 5.29 8.85 -3.11
C HIS A 94 5.86 7.45 -3.01
N ALA A 95 6.47 7.00 -4.11
CA ALA A 95 7.14 5.71 -4.16
C ALA A 95 8.64 5.88 -3.86
N VAL A 96 9.16 4.98 -3.04
CA VAL A 96 10.59 4.81 -2.77
C VAL A 96 11.03 3.49 -3.37
N LEU A 97 12.02 3.55 -4.26
CA LEU A 97 12.57 2.41 -5.00
C LEU A 97 13.88 1.93 -4.36
N PRO A 98 14.31 0.68 -4.59
CA PRO A 98 15.54 0.13 -4.01
C PRO A 98 16.82 0.93 -4.28
N GLN A 99 16.85 1.70 -5.37
CA GLN A 99 17.97 2.57 -5.73
C GLN A 99 17.94 3.94 -5.05
N ASP A 100 16.85 4.32 -4.41
CA ASP A 100 16.73 5.63 -3.76
C ASP A 100 17.47 5.64 -2.41
N GLU A 101 18.10 6.75 -2.05
CA GLU A 101 18.89 6.90 -0.81
C GLU A 101 18.07 6.63 0.45
N THR A 102 16.78 6.92 0.40
CA THR A 102 15.84 6.70 1.52
C THR A 102 15.36 5.26 1.65
N TRP A 103 15.75 4.36 0.73
CA TRP A 103 15.31 2.96 0.75
C TRP A 103 15.75 2.23 2.02
N ALA A 104 17.06 2.24 2.34
CA ALA A 104 17.60 1.42 3.42
C ALA A 104 16.98 1.72 4.80
N PRO A 105 16.84 2.98 5.24
CA PRO A 105 16.18 3.28 6.51
C PRO A 105 14.69 2.93 6.51
N LEU A 106 13.99 3.03 5.37
CA LEU A 106 12.59 2.64 5.27
C LEU A 106 12.41 1.13 5.29
N GLN A 107 13.23 0.41 4.53
CA GLN A 107 13.22 -1.05 4.47
C GLN A 107 13.39 -1.69 5.84
N ALA A 108 14.18 -1.10 6.74
CA ALA A 108 14.40 -1.61 8.09
C ALA A 108 13.11 -1.79 8.92
N ASN A 109 12.01 -1.14 8.52
CA ASN A 109 10.71 -1.29 9.17
C ASN A 109 9.92 -2.52 8.68
N PHE A 110 10.40 -3.22 7.66
CA PHE A 110 9.66 -4.30 7.00
C PHE A 110 10.48 -5.60 6.96
N THR A 111 9.78 -6.73 7.04
CA THR A 111 10.30 -7.98 6.49
C THR A 111 10.03 -7.99 5.00
N LEU A 112 11.08 -8.02 4.18
CA LEU A 112 10.90 -8.06 2.74
C LEU A 112 10.16 -9.33 2.32
N LEU A 113 9.13 -9.14 1.51
CA LEU A 113 8.38 -10.24 0.92
C LEU A 113 8.97 -10.61 -0.45
N PRO A 114 8.92 -11.88 -0.86
CA PRO A 114 9.28 -12.26 -2.22
C PRO A 114 8.47 -11.43 -3.23
N GLY A 115 9.17 -10.83 -4.17
CA GLY A 115 8.52 -9.94 -5.15
C GLY A 115 8.41 -8.48 -4.75
N THR A 116 8.96 -8.08 -3.61
CA THR A 116 9.03 -6.66 -3.22
C THR A 116 9.59 -5.82 -4.37
N ARG A 117 8.92 -4.70 -4.64
CA ARG A 117 9.23 -3.80 -5.75
C ARG A 117 9.58 -2.39 -5.27
N GLN A 118 8.83 -1.88 -4.30
CA GLN A 118 8.94 -0.50 -3.80
C GLN A 118 8.27 -0.38 -2.44
N ILE A 119 8.47 0.74 -1.78
CA ILE A 119 7.74 1.15 -0.59
C ILE A 119 6.99 2.44 -0.93
N PHE A 120 5.70 2.49 -0.64
CA PHE A 120 4.95 3.73 -0.69
C PHE A 120 4.96 4.38 0.69
N VAL A 121 5.34 5.64 0.73
CA VAL A 121 5.32 6.48 1.94
C VAL A 121 4.21 7.50 1.79
N ILE A 122 3.42 7.70 2.83
CA ILE A 122 2.25 8.58 2.82
C ILE A 122 2.31 9.53 4.00
N ASP A 123 2.36 10.81 3.70
CA ASP A 123 2.17 11.88 4.66
C ASP A 123 0.67 12.10 4.85
N ILE A 124 0.22 12.00 6.09
CA ILE A 124 -1.19 12.07 6.46
C ILE A 124 -1.65 13.52 6.49
N GLU A 125 -2.70 13.81 5.72
CA GLU A 125 -3.39 15.11 5.78
C GLU A 125 -4.56 15.07 6.76
N SER A 126 -5.27 13.94 6.82
CA SER A 126 -6.33 13.70 7.80
C SER A 126 -6.66 12.21 7.93
N VAL A 127 -7.25 11.84 9.04
CA VAL A 127 -7.82 10.50 9.24
C VAL A 127 -9.30 10.62 9.59
N GLN A 128 -10.07 9.61 9.23
CA GLN A 128 -11.51 9.59 9.45
C GLN A 128 -11.95 8.23 10.01
N THR A 129 -12.75 8.28 11.07
CA THR A 129 -13.54 7.13 11.52
C THR A 129 -14.99 7.28 11.06
N SER A 130 -15.64 6.19 10.73
CA SER A 130 -17.07 6.15 10.46
C SER A 130 -17.65 4.79 10.84
N CYS A 131 -18.98 4.73 11.05
CA CYS A 131 -19.64 3.48 11.38
C CYS A 131 -19.47 2.45 10.26
N GLY A 132 -19.17 1.23 10.65
CA GLY A 132 -19.04 0.08 9.74
C GLY A 132 -20.30 -0.80 9.67
N TRP A 133 -21.47 -0.28 10.05
CA TRP A 133 -22.70 -1.09 10.22
C TRP A 133 -23.18 -1.80 8.95
N GLY A 134 -22.82 -1.30 7.78
CA GLY A 134 -23.10 -1.95 6.51
C GLY A 134 -22.03 -2.94 6.06
N VAL A 135 -20.90 -3.06 6.78
CA VAL A 135 -19.84 -4.02 6.48
C VAL A 135 -20.22 -5.37 7.09
N PRO A 136 -20.23 -6.47 6.32
CA PRO A 136 -20.61 -7.77 6.83
C PRO A 136 -19.55 -8.32 7.81
N LEU A 137 -19.98 -9.18 8.73
CA LEU A 137 -19.07 -9.97 9.56
C LEU A 137 -18.40 -11.04 8.69
N MET A 138 -17.08 -11.16 8.83
CA MET A 138 -16.26 -12.17 8.12
C MET A 138 -15.17 -12.69 9.04
N SER A 139 -14.86 -13.97 8.93
CA SER A 139 -13.75 -14.59 9.67
C SER A 139 -12.51 -14.66 8.80
N PHE A 140 -11.40 -14.18 9.33
CA PHE A 140 -10.08 -14.38 8.70
C PHE A 140 -9.65 -15.83 8.89
N GLU A 141 -9.48 -16.55 7.80
CA GLU A 141 -9.04 -17.94 7.82
C GLU A 141 -7.52 -18.04 7.83
N LYS A 142 -6.87 -17.45 6.81
CA LYS A 142 -5.41 -17.46 6.65
C LYS A 142 -4.97 -16.56 5.49
N GLU A 143 -3.69 -16.21 5.49
CA GLU A 143 -3.03 -15.61 4.34
C GLU A 143 -2.90 -16.60 3.17
N ARG A 144 -3.01 -16.08 1.94
CA ARG A 144 -2.78 -16.87 0.71
C ARG A 144 -1.29 -16.92 0.39
N PRO A 145 -0.66 -18.09 0.32
CA PRO A 145 0.77 -18.19 -0.01
C PRO A 145 1.04 -18.05 -1.53
N THR A 146 0.01 -17.90 -2.36
CA THR A 146 0.10 -17.98 -3.83
C THR A 146 1.07 -16.95 -4.41
N LEU A 147 0.97 -15.70 -3.97
CA LEU A 147 1.81 -14.62 -4.50
C LEU A 147 3.28 -14.82 -4.12
N SER A 148 3.56 -15.16 -2.86
CA SER A 148 4.92 -15.43 -2.39
C SER A 148 5.52 -16.64 -3.12
N LYS A 149 4.78 -17.74 -3.26
CA LYS A 149 5.23 -18.91 -4.01
C LYS A 149 5.54 -18.58 -5.48
N TYR A 150 4.68 -17.80 -6.11
CA TYR A 150 4.89 -17.35 -7.49
C TYR A 150 6.21 -16.56 -7.63
N HIS A 151 6.48 -15.61 -6.73
CA HIS A 151 7.70 -14.80 -6.80
C HIS A 151 8.96 -15.59 -6.44
N VAL A 152 8.90 -16.53 -5.51
CA VAL A 152 10.05 -17.40 -5.16
C VAL A 152 10.47 -18.30 -6.33
N GLN A 153 9.52 -18.70 -7.18
CA GLN A 153 9.79 -19.56 -8.34
C GLN A 153 10.34 -18.80 -9.56
N GLN A 154 10.30 -17.46 -9.56
CA GLN A 154 10.80 -16.66 -10.66
C GLN A 154 12.32 -16.48 -10.56
N ASP A 155 13.00 -16.57 -11.71
CA ASP A 155 14.38 -16.12 -11.80
C ASP A 155 14.46 -14.61 -11.50
N PRO A 156 15.33 -14.17 -10.58
CA PRO A 156 15.42 -12.77 -10.20
C PRO A 156 15.80 -11.82 -11.34
N VAL A 157 16.63 -12.26 -12.28
CA VAL A 157 17.09 -11.46 -13.42
C VAL A 157 15.93 -11.27 -14.41
N GLU A 158 15.29 -12.37 -14.83
CA GLU A 158 14.13 -12.33 -15.72
C GLU A 158 12.99 -11.47 -15.12
N ARG A 159 12.80 -11.57 -13.79
CA ARG A 159 11.82 -10.76 -13.10
C ARG A 159 12.17 -9.27 -13.15
N LEU A 160 13.44 -8.92 -12.93
CA LEU A 160 13.90 -7.53 -13.01
C LEU A 160 13.70 -6.96 -14.41
N GLU A 161 14.10 -7.69 -15.44
CA GLU A 161 13.89 -7.30 -16.84
C GLU A 161 12.40 -7.05 -17.15
N LYS A 162 11.53 -7.96 -16.72
CA LYS A 162 10.08 -7.82 -16.90
C LYS A 162 9.49 -6.58 -16.19
N ILE A 163 9.99 -6.26 -15.01
CA ILE A 163 9.54 -5.09 -14.24
C ILE A 163 10.10 -3.82 -14.87
N SER A 164 11.38 -3.80 -15.23
CA SER A 164 12.04 -2.63 -15.84
C SER A 164 11.43 -2.25 -17.18
N GLY A 165 10.85 -3.21 -17.90
CA GLY A 165 10.12 -2.93 -19.14
C GLY A 165 8.76 -2.26 -18.95
N ARG A 166 8.23 -2.18 -17.71
CA ARG A 166 6.90 -1.62 -17.41
C ARG A 166 6.97 -0.15 -16.99
N THR A 167 7.36 0.71 -17.89
CA THR A 167 7.61 2.13 -17.65
C THR A 167 6.37 3.02 -17.72
N ARG A 168 5.19 2.44 -17.99
CA ARG A 168 3.91 3.17 -18.08
C ARG A 168 2.78 2.43 -17.38
N SER A 169 1.81 3.21 -16.87
CA SER A 169 0.53 2.72 -16.37
C SER A 169 -0.41 2.30 -17.51
N ILE A 170 -1.55 1.71 -17.16
CA ILE A 170 -2.61 1.38 -18.12
C ILE A 170 -3.13 2.61 -18.89
N ASP A 171 -3.09 3.80 -18.29
CA ASP A 171 -3.49 5.06 -18.89
C ASP A 171 -2.33 5.85 -19.49
N GLY A 172 -1.14 5.21 -19.62
CA GLY A 172 0.04 5.79 -20.28
C GLY A 172 0.89 6.72 -19.40
N LEU A 173 0.54 6.92 -18.13
CA LEU A 173 1.32 7.73 -17.21
C LEU A 173 2.70 7.09 -16.95
N PRO A 174 3.78 7.90 -16.84
CA PRO A 174 5.12 7.37 -16.62
C PRO A 174 5.25 6.74 -15.22
N VAL A 175 6.05 5.67 -15.15
CA VAL A 175 6.39 4.95 -13.93
C VAL A 175 7.90 4.81 -13.82
N ARG A 176 8.47 5.18 -12.68
CA ARG A 176 9.84 4.81 -12.33
C ARG A 176 9.87 3.31 -11.96
N VAL A 177 10.89 2.62 -12.42
CA VAL A 177 11.06 1.19 -12.17
C VAL A 177 12.34 0.93 -11.37
N GLN A 178 12.37 -0.18 -10.62
CA GLN A 178 13.59 -0.59 -9.94
C GLN A 178 14.66 -1.01 -10.94
N ASP A 179 15.93 -0.75 -10.61
CA ASP A 179 17.10 -1.03 -11.43
C ASP A 179 18.00 -2.14 -10.86
N ARG A 180 17.62 -2.71 -9.71
CA ARG A 180 18.41 -3.74 -9.02
C ARG A 180 17.58 -4.86 -8.44
N ILE A 181 18.19 -6.01 -8.27
CA ILE A 181 17.65 -7.17 -7.57
C ILE A 181 17.73 -6.89 -6.07
N LEU A 182 16.62 -7.17 -5.36
CA LEU A 182 16.62 -7.22 -3.89
C LEU A 182 17.02 -8.64 -3.48
N GLY A 183 18.05 -8.73 -2.66
CA GLY A 183 18.55 -9.97 -2.07
C GLY A 183 17.61 -10.55 -1.01
#